data_64255008922220207b22a6301f182f7f
#
_entry.id   64255008922220207b22a6301f182f7f
#
_cell.length_a   1.000
_cell.length_b   1.000
_cell.length_c   1.000
_cell.angle_alpha   90.00
_cell.angle_beta   90.00
_cell.angle_gamma   90.00
#
_symmetry.space_group_name_H-M   'P 1'
#
loop_
_entity.id
_entity.type
_entity.pdbx_description
1 polymer ?
#
loop_
_entity_poly.entity_id
_entity_poly.type
_entity_poly.pdbx_seq_one_letter_code
_entity_poly.pdbx_strand_id
1 'polypeptide(L)'
;MIEIREMGNSAARETLGRLNYAHLACSRDDEPYVVPVHYAFDGDYVFIYTTEGKKSGILDSNPKVCLQAEDVEDNKHWVSVMAFGEVERVPDDARSEALDLILNVNPTLTPAVSVRWMDSWVRTNVEVIYRFRPRKISGRKTVDRSAHL
;
A
#
# COMPACT_ATOMS: atom_id res chain seq x y z
N MET A 1 31.24 3.96 -2.73
CA MET A 1 30.70 2.68 -2.22
C MET A 1 29.25 2.86 -1.84
N ILE A 2 28.40 1.97 -2.31
CA ILE A 2 26.98 1.98 -1.97
C ILE A 2 26.75 1.14 -0.71
N GLU A 3 26.11 1.72 0.27
CA GLU A 3 25.69 1.01 1.48
C GLU A 3 24.17 0.97 1.57
N ILE A 4 23.64 -0.06 2.20
CA ILE A 4 22.23 -0.16 2.55
C ILE A 4 22.12 0.14 4.03
N ARG A 5 21.29 1.12 4.39
CA ARG A 5 21.07 1.54 5.76
C ARG A 5 19.61 1.41 6.16
N GLU A 6 19.40 1.06 7.42
CA GLU A 6 18.07 1.14 8.00
C GLU A 6 17.69 2.59 8.23
N MET A 7 16.42 2.90 7.96
CA MET A 7 15.84 4.22 8.21
C MET A 7 15.27 4.27 9.61
N GLY A 8 15.35 5.45 10.24
CA GLY A 8 14.61 5.68 11.48
C GLY A 8 13.10 5.64 11.23
N ASN A 9 12.35 5.44 12.29
CA ASN A 9 10.88 5.32 12.20
C ASN A 9 10.25 6.56 11.57
N SER A 10 10.67 7.76 11.97
CA SER A 10 10.13 9.00 11.43
C SER A 10 10.34 9.13 9.92
N ALA A 11 11.56 8.82 9.44
CA ALA A 11 11.88 8.88 8.02
C ALA A 11 11.11 7.83 7.22
N ALA A 12 10.94 6.63 7.76
CA ALA A 12 10.17 5.57 7.12
C ALA A 12 8.69 5.96 7.00
N ARG A 13 8.12 6.55 8.04
CA ARG A 13 6.72 7.03 8.03
C ARG A 13 6.52 8.15 7.01
N GLU A 14 7.46 9.08 6.94
CA GLU A 14 7.40 10.17 5.96
C GLU A 14 7.45 9.63 4.53
N THR A 15 8.33 8.67 4.25
CA THR A 15 8.44 8.04 2.95
C THR A 15 7.16 7.31 2.60
N LEU A 16 6.59 6.56 3.53
CA LEU A 16 5.32 5.85 3.32
C LEU A 16 4.20 6.82 2.95
N GLY A 17 4.14 7.98 3.60
CA GLY A 17 3.13 9.01 3.33
C GLY A 17 3.33 9.74 2.00
N ARG A 18 4.57 9.77 1.50
CA ARG A 18 4.89 10.42 0.23
C ARG A 18 4.57 9.54 -0.98
N LEU A 19 4.69 8.24 -0.83
CA LEU A 19 4.43 7.29 -1.91
C LEU A 19 2.94 6.94 -1.98
N ASN A 20 2.50 6.34 -3.08
CA ASN A 20 1.08 6.07 -3.32
C ASN A 20 0.82 4.74 -4.02
N TYR A 21 1.87 3.97 -4.30
CA TYR A 21 1.80 2.68 -4.98
C TYR A 21 2.64 1.68 -4.21
N ALA A 22 2.11 0.49 -4.01
CA ALA A 22 2.76 -0.49 -3.16
C ALA A 22 2.38 -1.91 -3.56
N HIS A 23 3.08 -2.86 -2.95
CA HIS A 23 2.75 -4.27 -3.02
C HIS A 23 2.18 -4.69 -1.68
N LEU A 24 0.99 -5.30 -1.73
CA LEU A 24 0.33 -5.82 -0.55
C LEU A 24 0.57 -7.32 -0.48
N ALA A 25 1.22 -7.75 0.59
CA ALA A 25 1.46 -9.17 0.85
C ALA A 25 0.46 -9.67 1.89
N CYS A 26 -0.16 -10.79 1.62
CA CYS A 26 -1.10 -11.45 2.50
C CYS A 26 -0.96 -12.96 2.35
N SER A 27 -1.71 -13.73 3.15
CA SER A 27 -1.61 -15.19 3.08
C SER A 27 -2.90 -15.84 3.58
N ARG A 28 -3.14 -17.06 3.11
CA ARG A 28 -4.21 -17.92 3.57
C ARG A 28 -3.73 -19.36 3.49
N ASP A 29 -3.92 -20.11 4.57
CA ASP A 29 -3.50 -21.53 4.64
C ASP A 29 -2.01 -21.71 4.29
N ASP A 30 -1.16 -20.82 4.82
CA ASP A 30 0.28 -20.78 4.58
C ASP A 30 0.68 -20.50 3.13
N GLU A 31 -0.26 -20.15 2.25
CA GLU A 31 0.03 -19.77 0.87
C GLU A 31 0.19 -18.26 0.78
N PRO A 32 1.41 -17.76 0.48
CA PRO A 32 1.62 -16.32 0.32
C PRO A 32 1.03 -15.80 -0.99
N TYR A 33 0.62 -14.53 -0.94
CA TYR A 33 0.03 -13.85 -2.10
C TYR A 33 0.45 -12.39 -2.07
N VAL A 34 0.85 -11.86 -3.22
CA VAL A 34 1.27 -10.46 -3.33
C VAL A 34 0.66 -9.82 -4.56
N VAL A 35 0.16 -8.59 -4.42
CA VAL A 35 -0.45 -7.84 -5.51
C VAL A 35 -0.09 -6.37 -5.42
N PRO A 36 -0.04 -5.66 -6.56
CA PRO A 36 0.10 -4.21 -6.55
C PRO A 36 -1.21 -3.54 -6.11
N VAL A 37 -1.09 -2.45 -5.37
CA VAL A 37 -2.24 -1.67 -4.91
C VAL A 37 -1.91 -0.19 -4.91
N HIS A 38 -2.95 0.65 -5.06
CA HIS A 38 -2.86 2.06 -4.76
C HIS A 38 -3.24 2.26 -3.29
N TYR A 39 -2.58 3.20 -2.64
CA TYR A 39 -2.84 3.45 -1.23
C TYR A 39 -2.63 4.92 -0.87
N ALA A 40 -3.08 5.28 0.31
CA ALA A 40 -2.75 6.55 0.97
C ALA A 40 -2.46 6.28 2.44
N PHE A 41 -1.52 7.03 2.99
CA PHE A 41 -1.21 6.98 4.42
C PHE A 41 -1.41 8.37 5.01
N ASP A 42 -2.32 8.50 5.98
CA ASP A 42 -2.65 9.78 6.60
C ASP A 42 -1.83 10.07 7.87
N GLY A 43 -0.84 9.24 8.18
CA GLY A 43 -0.05 9.32 9.40
C GLY A 43 -0.54 8.40 10.51
N ASP A 44 -1.74 7.87 10.39
CA ASP A 44 -2.35 6.96 11.35
C ASP A 44 -2.77 5.66 10.68
N TYR A 45 -3.59 5.76 9.62
CA TYR A 45 -4.06 4.60 8.85
C TYR A 45 -3.49 4.56 7.46
N VAL A 46 -3.20 3.36 6.99
CA VAL A 46 -3.00 3.06 5.57
C VAL A 46 -4.34 2.66 4.99
N PHE A 47 -4.77 3.36 3.94
CA PHE A 47 -5.99 3.05 3.20
C PHE A 47 -5.61 2.42 1.88
N ILE A 48 -6.21 1.28 1.56
CA ILE A 48 -5.90 0.49 0.36
C ILE A 48 -7.14 0.42 -0.52
N TYR A 49 -7.00 0.86 -1.77
CA TYR A 49 -8.05 0.79 -2.77
C TYR A 49 -7.85 -0.45 -3.62
N THR A 50 -8.88 -1.26 -3.75
CA THR A 50 -8.81 -2.49 -4.52
C THR A 50 -10.20 -2.89 -5.04
N THR A 51 -10.28 -4.08 -5.62
CA THR A 51 -11.53 -4.65 -6.11
C THR A 51 -11.78 -6.01 -5.46
N GLU A 52 -13.05 -6.41 -5.40
CA GLU A 52 -13.42 -7.73 -4.94
C GLU A 52 -12.78 -8.80 -5.82
N GLY A 53 -12.39 -9.92 -5.22
CA GLY A 53 -11.77 -11.02 -5.93
C GLY A 53 -10.99 -11.93 -4.99
N LYS A 54 -9.98 -12.61 -5.53
CA LYS A 54 -9.14 -13.53 -4.74
C LYS A 54 -8.48 -12.83 -3.54
N LYS A 55 -7.97 -11.63 -3.76
CA LYS A 55 -7.31 -10.83 -2.72
C LYS A 55 -8.25 -10.51 -1.57
N SER A 56 -9.47 -10.04 -1.86
CA SER A 56 -10.44 -9.71 -0.82
C SER A 56 -10.86 -10.94 -0.02
N GLY A 57 -11.01 -12.08 -0.67
CA GLY A 57 -11.29 -13.35 0.01
C GLY A 57 -10.19 -13.75 0.98
N ILE A 58 -8.93 -13.56 0.59
CA ILE A 58 -7.78 -13.83 1.46
C ILE A 58 -7.79 -12.86 2.66
N LEU A 59 -7.96 -11.56 2.41
CA LEU A 59 -7.93 -10.54 3.46
C LEU A 59 -9.06 -10.73 4.48
N ASP A 60 -10.25 -11.12 4.02
CA ASP A 60 -11.38 -11.34 4.91
C ASP A 60 -11.17 -12.58 5.79
N SER A 61 -10.41 -13.58 5.31
CA SER A 61 -10.12 -14.79 6.09
C SER A 61 -8.88 -14.62 6.97
N ASN A 62 -7.90 -13.82 6.55
CA ASN A 62 -6.68 -13.53 7.31
C ASN A 62 -6.31 -12.07 7.13
N PRO A 63 -6.55 -11.23 8.15
CA PRO A 63 -6.32 -9.79 8.02
C PRO A 63 -4.86 -9.37 8.13
N LYS A 64 -3.95 -10.25 8.44
CA LYS A 64 -2.53 -9.90 8.62
C LYS A 64 -1.89 -9.58 7.27
N VAL A 65 -1.28 -8.41 7.19
CA VAL A 65 -0.69 -7.92 5.93
C VAL A 65 0.66 -7.27 6.15
N CYS A 66 1.41 -7.21 5.05
CA CYS A 66 2.59 -6.37 4.93
C CYS A 66 2.43 -5.54 3.65
N LEU A 67 2.54 -4.23 3.78
CA LEU A 67 2.53 -3.32 2.63
C LEU A 67 3.96 -2.84 2.40
N GLN A 68 4.48 -3.03 1.18
CA GLN A 68 5.83 -2.59 0.81
C GLN A 68 5.73 -1.57 -0.32
N ALA A 69 6.29 -0.36 -0.08
CA ALA A 69 6.35 0.69 -1.08
C ALA A 69 7.82 1.06 -1.32
N GLU A 70 8.13 1.44 -2.54
CA GLU A 70 9.50 1.76 -2.90
C GLU A 70 9.57 2.89 -3.92
N ASP A 71 10.72 3.57 -3.91
CA ASP A 71 11.06 4.57 -4.90
C ASP A 71 12.45 4.20 -5.43
N VAL A 72 12.50 3.76 -6.67
CA VAL A 72 13.74 3.26 -7.29
C VAL A 72 14.11 4.15 -8.47
N GLU A 73 15.18 4.93 -8.33
CA GLU A 73 15.73 5.69 -9.45
C GLU A 73 16.61 4.80 -10.32
N ASP A 74 17.51 4.06 -9.67
CA ASP A 74 18.40 3.10 -10.32
C ASP A 74 18.93 2.09 -9.30
N ASN A 75 19.85 1.24 -9.69
CA ASN A 75 20.41 0.20 -8.82
C ASN A 75 21.14 0.74 -7.58
N LYS A 76 21.53 2.00 -7.62
CA LYS A 76 22.34 2.63 -6.58
C LYS A 76 21.53 3.63 -5.74
N HIS A 77 20.32 3.99 -6.15
CA HIS A 77 19.51 5.03 -5.53
C HIS A 77 18.08 4.55 -5.37
N TRP A 78 17.78 4.01 -4.20
CA TRP A 78 16.43 3.53 -3.90
C TRP A 78 16.12 3.64 -2.41
N VAL A 79 14.85 3.65 -2.13
CA VAL A 79 14.30 3.56 -0.78
C VAL A 79 13.16 2.55 -0.79
N SER A 80 13.06 1.74 0.25
CA SER A 80 11.99 0.78 0.42
C SER A 80 11.46 0.85 1.84
N VAL A 81 10.15 0.89 2.00
CA VAL A 81 9.50 0.90 3.32
C VAL A 81 8.48 -0.22 3.40
N MET A 82 8.29 -0.75 4.61
CA MET A 82 7.32 -1.79 4.88
C MET A 82 6.48 -1.39 6.08
N ALA A 83 5.17 -1.63 5.97
CA ALA A 83 4.22 -1.40 7.05
C ALA A 83 3.47 -2.70 7.33
N PHE A 84 3.40 -3.08 8.61
CA PHE A 84 2.78 -4.32 9.05
C PHE A 84 1.55 -4.03 9.89
N GLY A 85 0.49 -4.75 9.67
CA GLY A 85 -0.73 -4.58 10.46
C GLY A 85 -1.82 -5.58 10.10
N GLU A 86 -3.01 -5.29 10.58
CA GLU A 86 -4.19 -6.09 10.30
C GLU A 86 -5.24 -5.20 9.64
N VAL A 87 -5.70 -5.63 8.47
CA VAL A 87 -6.68 -4.85 7.69
C VAL A 87 -8.09 -5.10 8.20
N GLU A 88 -8.94 -4.08 7.99
CA GLU A 88 -10.38 -4.18 8.10
C GLU A 88 -11.00 -3.46 6.90
N ARG A 89 -12.20 -3.84 6.52
CA ARG A 89 -12.93 -3.07 5.52
C ARG A 89 -13.34 -1.74 6.14
N VAL A 90 -13.19 -0.68 5.38
CA VAL A 90 -13.63 0.65 5.83
C VAL A 90 -15.16 0.63 5.95
N PRO A 91 -15.72 1.04 7.10
CA PRO A 91 -17.17 1.13 7.27
C PRO A 91 -17.81 2.07 6.22
N ASP A 92 -19.06 1.80 5.86
CA ASP A 92 -19.76 2.57 4.84
C ASP A 92 -19.81 4.06 5.14
N ASP A 93 -19.96 4.44 6.41
CA ASP A 93 -20.00 5.85 6.83
C ASP A 93 -18.65 6.56 6.74
N ALA A 94 -17.55 5.82 6.64
CA ALA A 94 -16.19 6.36 6.49
C ALA A 94 -15.65 6.20 5.07
N ARG A 95 -16.38 5.54 4.18
CA ARG A 95 -15.91 5.21 2.84
C ARG A 95 -15.62 6.43 1.98
N SER A 96 -16.50 7.41 1.99
CA SER A 96 -16.34 8.62 1.16
C SER A 96 -15.08 9.38 1.53
N GLU A 97 -14.82 9.56 2.83
CA GLU A 97 -13.63 10.24 3.31
C GLU A 97 -12.35 9.46 2.96
N ALA A 98 -12.39 8.15 3.12
CA ALA A 98 -11.25 7.28 2.77
C ALA A 98 -10.95 7.36 1.27
N LEU A 99 -11.98 7.34 0.43
CA LEU A 99 -11.82 7.45 -1.01
C LEU A 99 -11.20 8.79 -1.39
N ASP A 100 -11.63 9.88 -0.77
CA ASP A 100 -11.08 11.21 -1.02
C ASP A 100 -9.59 11.26 -0.69
N LEU A 101 -9.16 10.65 0.42
CA LEU A 101 -7.76 10.57 0.79
C LEU A 101 -6.94 9.83 -0.28
N ILE A 102 -7.47 8.71 -0.76
CA ILE A 102 -6.78 7.90 -1.78
C ILE A 102 -6.67 8.68 -3.09
N LEU A 103 -7.75 9.29 -3.53
CA LEU A 103 -7.78 10.03 -4.80
C LEU A 103 -6.91 11.29 -4.75
N ASN A 104 -6.75 11.89 -3.59
CA ASN A 104 -5.91 13.08 -3.43
C ASN A 104 -4.44 12.81 -3.78
N VAL A 105 -3.94 11.62 -3.47
CA VAL A 105 -2.56 11.22 -3.78
C VAL A 105 -2.46 10.31 -5.01
N ASN A 106 -3.60 9.91 -5.56
CA ASN A 106 -3.69 9.07 -6.76
C ASN A 106 -4.70 9.69 -7.73
N PRO A 107 -4.45 10.93 -8.24
CA PRO A 107 -5.47 11.66 -9.00
C PRO A 107 -5.86 11.03 -10.33
N THR A 108 -5.02 10.13 -10.86
CA THR A 108 -5.30 9.41 -12.10
C THR A 108 -5.77 7.98 -11.86
N LEU A 109 -6.15 7.65 -10.62
CA LEU A 109 -6.58 6.30 -10.26
C LEU A 109 -7.79 5.88 -11.07
N THR A 110 -7.65 4.74 -11.74
CA THR A 110 -8.72 4.09 -12.46
C THR A 110 -8.89 2.68 -11.91
N PRO A 111 -10.10 2.28 -11.52
CA PRO A 111 -10.31 0.93 -11.01
C PRO A 111 -9.90 -0.14 -12.03
N ALA A 112 -9.14 -1.14 -11.56
CA ALA A 112 -8.73 -2.26 -12.39
C ALA A 112 -9.86 -3.28 -12.45
N VAL A 113 -10.78 -3.11 -13.40
CA VAL A 113 -11.88 -4.03 -13.62
C VAL A 113 -11.71 -4.74 -14.95
N SER A 114 -12.28 -5.96 -15.05
CA SER A 114 -12.30 -6.69 -16.31
C SER A 114 -13.08 -5.91 -17.36
N VAL A 115 -12.69 -6.01 -18.64
CA VAL A 115 -13.34 -5.32 -19.75
C VAL A 115 -14.86 -5.57 -19.78
N ARG A 116 -15.31 -6.76 -19.42
CA ARG A 116 -16.74 -7.09 -19.37
C ARG A 116 -17.49 -6.45 -18.19
N TRP A 117 -16.78 -5.82 -17.26
CA TRP A 117 -17.33 -5.12 -16.11
C TRP A 117 -17.31 -3.62 -16.34
N MET A 118 -17.78 -3.17 -17.50
CA MET A 118 -17.79 -1.74 -17.86
C MET A 118 -18.96 -0.98 -17.26
N ASP A 119 -19.97 -1.68 -16.78
CA ASP A 119 -21.15 -1.11 -16.17
C ASP A 119 -20.80 -0.41 -14.86
N SER A 120 -21.29 0.82 -14.67
CA SER A 120 -21.01 1.59 -13.46
C SER A 120 -21.57 0.95 -12.20
N TRP A 121 -22.70 0.22 -12.31
CA TRP A 121 -23.25 -0.52 -11.18
C TRP A 121 -22.29 -1.62 -10.72
N VAL A 122 -21.73 -2.38 -11.65
CA VAL A 122 -20.78 -3.43 -11.35
C VAL A 122 -19.53 -2.84 -10.74
N ARG A 123 -19.02 -1.73 -11.29
CA ARG A 123 -17.84 -1.04 -10.75
C ARG A 123 -18.04 -0.66 -9.29
N THR A 124 -19.19 -0.07 -8.97
CA THR A 124 -19.50 0.34 -7.60
C THR A 124 -19.54 -0.83 -6.63
N ASN A 125 -20.02 -2.00 -7.10
CA ASN A 125 -20.14 -3.18 -6.26
C ASN A 125 -18.86 -4.01 -6.14
N VAL A 126 -17.86 -3.78 -7.01
CA VAL A 126 -16.60 -4.52 -6.95
C VAL A 126 -15.48 -3.73 -6.27
N GLU A 127 -15.65 -2.42 -6.09
CA GLU A 127 -14.65 -1.60 -5.41
C GLU A 127 -14.73 -1.83 -3.91
N VAL A 128 -13.58 -1.98 -3.27
CA VAL A 128 -13.49 -2.15 -1.83
C VAL A 128 -12.29 -1.36 -1.29
N ILE A 129 -12.47 -0.77 -0.11
CA ILE A 129 -11.40 -0.05 0.58
C ILE A 129 -11.15 -0.75 1.90
N TYR A 130 -9.88 -1.11 2.10
CA TYR A 130 -9.39 -1.64 3.38
C TYR A 130 -8.57 -0.57 4.06
N ARG A 131 -8.42 -0.67 5.37
CA ARG A 131 -7.49 0.16 6.13
C ARG A 131 -6.81 -0.67 7.21
N PHE A 132 -5.62 -0.23 7.61
CA PHE A 132 -4.97 -0.76 8.80
C PHE A 132 -4.13 0.31 9.46
N ARG A 133 -4.04 0.23 10.79
CA ARG A 133 -3.10 1.05 11.55
C ARG A 133 -1.81 0.26 11.68
N PRO A 134 -0.68 0.76 11.13
CA PRO A 134 0.57 0.03 11.23
C PRO A 134 1.00 -0.17 12.69
N ARG A 135 1.29 -1.42 13.05
CA ARG A 135 1.91 -1.73 14.34
C ARG A 135 3.44 -1.62 14.26
N LYS A 136 3.97 -1.63 13.04
CA LYS A 136 5.40 -1.50 12.78
C LYS A 136 5.61 -0.93 11.39
N ILE A 137 6.51 0.03 11.28
CA ILE A 137 6.98 0.57 10.00
C ILE A 137 8.49 0.51 10.02
N SER A 138 9.09 -0.02 8.96
CA SER A 138 10.53 -0.10 8.79
C SER A 138 10.91 0.34 7.39
N GLY A 139 12.15 0.73 7.21
CA GLY A 139 12.62 1.15 5.90
C GLY A 139 14.10 0.96 5.74
N ARG A 140 14.53 0.87 4.49
CA ARG A 140 15.92 0.78 4.08
C ARG A 140 16.15 1.70 2.90
N LYS A 141 17.34 2.24 2.82
CA LYS A 141 17.74 3.09 1.70
C LYS A 141 19.20 2.88 1.37
N THR A 142 19.55 3.24 0.15
CA THR A 142 20.95 3.28 -0.27
C THR A 142 21.57 4.61 0.14
N VAL A 143 22.85 4.57 0.46
CA VAL A 143 23.66 5.75 0.73
C VAL A 143 24.96 5.60 -0.05
N ASP A 144 25.28 6.62 -0.87
CA ASP A 144 26.54 6.61 -1.61
C ASP A 144 27.60 7.40 -0.84
N ARG A 145 28.53 6.68 -0.24
CA ARG A 145 29.61 7.30 0.55
C ARG A 145 30.68 7.95 -0.32
N SER A 146 30.77 7.57 -1.58
CA SER A 146 31.77 8.19 -2.46
C SER A 146 31.46 9.65 -2.73
N ALA A 147 30.22 10.09 -2.53
CA ALA A 147 29.82 11.47 -2.71
C ALA A 147 30.40 12.44 -1.65
N HIS A 148 31.03 11.92 -0.63
CA HIS A 148 31.59 12.72 0.46
C HIS A 148 33.10 12.91 0.40
N LEU A 149 33.73 12.54 -0.69
CA LEU A 149 35.17 12.69 -0.89
C LEU A 149 35.58 14.04 -1.49
#